data_8fd9b903ba8fadcb7a7d3d75b0d8c47a
#
_entry.id   8fd9b903ba8fadcb7a7d3d75b0d8c47a
#
_cell.length_a   1.000
_cell.length_b   1.000
_cell.length_c   1.000
_cell.angle_alpha   90.00
_cell.angle_beta   90.00
_cell.angle_gamma   90.00
#
_symmetry.space_group_name_H-M   'P 1'
#
loop_
_entity.id
_entity.type
_entity.pdbx_description
1 polymer ?
#
loop_
_entity_poly.entity_id
_entity_poly.type
_entity_poly.pdbx_seq_one_letter_code
_entity_poly.pdbx_strand_id
1 'polypeptide(L)'
;MKALIKKIYTQDETGNGMYQYDMYGKEDIINAVIPNAYVGMEIEIEEKDGITRVTPTEKSQGIAHFLCSYVKGIGPAKASNVTWDFFYYVSNEDVEAVCETLKIKEDKAKEVISICNDNKDMLELYMLTNGVCTELELSKIYETYKEGSASVVRNKPYSLTDIHGFGFLRVDKIACATGVTRDSTDRVAAAIEYCLTEAAYQNGNCFLYKGQLMERLYSLLADVPKSVGKAKERAVLNAVTDWDNKKEKFIKAYKPEMEEILLLDGCAMQREKLADIIPDACEKGVKDCRFVIEDDRFYLFKMY
;
A
#
# COMPACT_ATOMS: atom_id res chain seq x y z
N MET A 1 -12.33 15.14 16.91
CA MET A 1 -11.44 14.29 17.76
C MET A 1 -10.66 13.35 16.86
N LYS A 2 -9.33 13.18 17.10
CA LYS A 2 -8.48 12.34 16.24
C LYS A 2 -8.54 10.87 16.64
N ALA A 3 -8.59 9.99 15.65
CA ALA A 3 -8.64 8.54 15.81
C ALA A 3 -7.87 7.84 14.68
N LEU A 4 -7.51 6.56 14.88
CA LEU A 4 -6.83 5.73 13.88
C LEU A 4 -7.74 4.57 13.46
N ILE A 5 -7.89 4.33 12.16
CA ILE A 5 -8.59 3.16 11.65
C ILE A 5 -7.78 1.90 11.97
N LYS A 6 -8.36 0.97 12.71
CA LYS A 6 -7.76 -0.32 13.10
C LYS A 6 -8.18 -1.46 12.20
N LYS A 7 -9.43 -1.43 11.72
CA LYS A 7 -9.97 -2.49 10.87
C LYS A 7 -11.08 -1.94 9.97
N ILE A 8 -11.15 -2.46 8.77
CA ILE A 8 -12.23 -2.20 7.82
C ILE A 8 -13.04 -3.48 7.70
N TYR A 9 -14.31 -3.44 8.09
CA TYR A 9 -15.22 -4.58 7.98
C TYR A 9 -15.88 -4.66 6.61
N THR A 10 -16.33 -3.50 6.14
CA THR A 10 -16.94 -3.34 4.80
C THR A 10 -16.56 -1.97 4.24
N GLN A 11 -16.39 -1.87 2.95
CA GLN A 11 -16.20 -0.61 2.23
C GLN A 11 -16.64 -0.80 0.79
N ASP A 12 -17.48 0.10 0.28
CA ASP A 12 -17.80 0.17 -1.15
C ASP A 12 -16.85 1.11 -1.91
N GLU A 13 -17.07 1.28 -3.21
CA GLU A 13 -16.24 2.10 -4.08
C GLU A 13 -16.24 3.59 -3.71
N THR A 14 -17.26 4.06 -2.99
CA THR A 14 -17.38 5.45 -2.53
C THR A 14 -16.72 5.68 -1.19
N GLY A 15 -16.26 4.63 -0.53
CA GLY A 15 -15.75 4.67 0.83
C GLY A 15 -16.82 4.58 1.90
N ASN A 16 -18.10 4.31 1.53
CA ASN A 16 -19.14 4.06 2.51
C ASN A 16 -18.95 2.68 3.11
N GLY A 17 -18.76 2.59 4.41
CA GLY A 17 -18.39 1.35 5.05
C GLY A 17 -18.48 1.35 6.56
N MET A 18 -18.10 0.22 7.15
CA MET A 18 -18.00 0.00 8.59
C MET A 18 -16.55 -0.10 8.99
N TYR A 19 -16.12 0.78 9.87
CA TYR A 19 -14.73 0.95 10.30
C TYR A 19 -14.61 0.80 11.81
N GLN A 20 -13.62 0.00 12.25
CA GLN A 20 -13.19 0.00 13.64
C GLN A 20 -12.07 1.03 13.78
N TYR A 21 -12.19 1.91 14.75
CA TYR A 21 -11.19 2.93 15.04
C TYR A 21 -10.76 2.88 16.51
N ASP A 22 -9.56 3.37 16.75
CA ASP A 22 -8.99 3.55 18.09
C ASP A 22 -8.86 5.05 18.37
N MET A 23 -9.44 5.49 19.46
CA MET A 23 -9.36 6.84 19.97
C MET A 23 -8.80 6.81 21.40
N TYR A 24 -7.51 7.12 21.52
CA TYR A 24 -6.79 7.14 22.80
C TYR A 24 -6.87 5.82 23.59
N GLY A 25 -6.75 4.68 22.90
CA GLY A 25 -6.81 3.35 23.51
C GLY A 25 -8.21 2.80 23.74
N LYS A 26 -9.23 3.46 23.23
CA LYS A 26 -10.62 2.97 23.18
C LYS A 26 -10.98 2.66 21.75
N GLU A 27 -11.31 1.41 21.49
CA GLU A 27 -11.78 0.94 20.18
C GLU A 27 -13.31 1.06 20.11
N ASP A 28 -13.82 1.55 18.99
CA ASP A 28 -15.25 1.64 18.68
C ASP A 28 -15.48 1.43 17.18
N ILE A 29 -16.72 1.27 16.76
CA ILE A 29 -17.11 1.01 15.38
C ILE A 29 -17.97 2.15 14.87
N ILE A 30 -17.68 2.62 13.66
CA ILE A 30 -18.46 3.68 13.00
C ILE A 30 -18.83 3.27 11.59
N ASN A 31 -20.07 3.63 11.21
CA ASN A 31 -20.50 3.62 9.81
C ASN A 31 -20.29 5.03 9.26
N ALA A 32 -19.42 5.14 8.28
CA ALA A 32 -19.03 6.43 7.71
C ALA A 32 -18.69 6.30 6.23
N VAL A 33 -18.60 7.44 5.57
CA VAL A 33 -18.03 7.53 4.23
C VAL A 33 -16.61 8.05 4.38
N ILE A 34 -15.63 7.17 4.21
CA ILE A 34 -14.20 7.51 4.30
C ILE A 34 -13.54 7.06 2.99
N PRO A 35 -13.34 7.96 2.03
CA PRO A 35 -12.78 7.60 0.73
C PRO A 35 -11.40 7.00 0.87
N ASN A 36 -11.18 5.89 0.16
CA ASN A 36 -9.89 5.20 0.15
C ASN A 36 -9.33 4.90 1.56
N ALA A 37 -10.22 4.58 2.51
CA ALA A 37 -9.83 4.23 3.87
C ALA A 37 -8.88 3.03 3.88
N TYR A 38 -7.87 3.10 4.72
CA TYR A 38 -6.94 2.02 4.97
C TYR A 38 -6.65 1.89 6.47
N VAL A 39 -6.22 0.71 6.88
CA VAL A 39 -5.85 0.47 8.28
C VAL A 39 -4.61 1.29 8.64
N GLY A 40 -4.70 2.11 9.68
CA GLY A 40 -3.66 3.07 10.08
C GLY A 40 -3.93 4.51 9.63
N MET A 41 -4.99 4.76 8.84
CA MET A 41 -5.38 6.12 8.46
C MET A 41 -5.82 6.93 9.69
N GLU A 42 -5.28 8.14 9.84
CA GLU A 42 -5.74 9.09 10.86
C GLU A 42 -6.98 9.82 10.36
N ILE A 43 -8.03 9.79 11.17
CA ILE A 43 -9.31 10.43 10.91
C ILE A 43 -9.67 11.41 12.02
N GLU A 44 -10.43 12.45 11.70
CA GLU A 44 -11.06 13.31 12.67
C GLU A 44 -12.56 13.03 12.73
N ILE A 45 -13.07 12.79 13.94
CA ILE A 45 -14.47 12.53 14.20
C ILE A 45 -15.06 13.74 14.91
N GLU A 46 -16.04 14.37 14.28
CA GLU A 46 -16.79 15.48 14.84
C GLU A 46 -18.26 15.07 15.01
N GLU A 47 -18.80 15.30 16.21
CA GLU A 47 -20.24 15.20 16.47
C GLU A 47 -20.83 16.60 16.59
N LYS A 48 -21.72 16.94 15.69
CA LYS A 48 -22.45 18.19 15.72
C LYS A 48 -23.92 17.95 15.36
N ASP A 49 -24.82 18.44 16.24
CA ASP A 49 -26.29 18.38 16.06
C ASP A 49 -26.82 16.93 15.82
N GLY A 50 -26.18 15.92 16.46
CA GLY A 50 -26.53 14.49 16.31
C GLY A 50 -26.06 13.87 15.00
N ILE A 51 -25.25 14.57 14.22
CA ILE A 51 -24.60 14.06 13.00
C ILE A 51 -23.13 13.86 13.30
N THR A 52 -22.67 12.62 13.11
CA THR A 52 -21.24 12.27 13.19
C THR A 52 -20.60 12.46 11.83
N ARG A 53 -19.65 13.38 11.74
CA ARG A 53 -18.84 13.61 10.55
C ARG A 53 -17.45 13.02 10.75
N VAL A 54 -16.99 12.24 9.79
CA VAL A 54 -15.66 11.66 9.81
C VAL A 54 -14.86 12.22 8.64
N THR A 55 -13.72 12.83 8.94
CA THR A 55 -12.84 13.48 7.94
C THR A 55 -11.43 12.90 8.02
N PRO A 56 -10.84 12.44 6.92
CA PRO A 56 -9.42 12.11 6.89
C PRO A 56 -8.57 13.36 7.15
N THR A 57 -7.68 13.30 8.15
CA THR A 57 -6.83 14.46 8.50
C THR A 57 -5.49 14.47 7.78
N GLU A 58 -5.14 13.36 7.17
CA GLU A 58 -3.89 13.23 6.46
C GLU A 58 -3.88 14.00 5.15
N LYS A 59 -2.76 14.67 4.89
CA LYS A 59 -2.51 15.30 3.60
C LYS A 59 -2.37 14.24 2.53
N SER A 60 -3.09 14.40 1.43
CA SER A 60 -2.99 13.49 0.30
C SER A 60 -1.82 13.87 -0.60
N GLN A 61 -0.72 13.15 -0.49
CA GLN A 61 0.42 13.32 -1.41
C GLN A 61 0.02 12.98 -2.85
N GLY A 62 -0.85 12.00 -3.06
CA GLY A 62 -1.36 11.62 -4.36
C GLY A 62 -2.12 12.74 -5.04
N ILE A 63 -3.13 13.33 -4.39
CA ILE A 63 -3.89 14.46 -4.94
C ILE A 63 -2.98 15.66 -5.19
N ALA A 64 -2.09 15.98 -4.26
CA ALA A 64 -1.15 17.08 -4.42
C ALA A 64 -0.25 16.88 -5.65
N HIS A 65 0.24 15.66 -5.87
CA HIS A 65 1.05 15.32 -7.03
C HIS A 65 0.24 15.41 -8.33
N PHE A 66 -0.98 14.87 -8.36
CA PHE A 66 -1.87 15.01 -9.50
C PHE A 66 -2.08 16.50 -9.87
N LEU A 67 -2.44 17.33 -8.90
CA LEU A 67 -2.67 18.75 -9.13
C LEU A 67 -1.43 19.47 -9.69
N CYS A 68 -0.24 19.14 -9.20
CA CYS A 68 1.00 19.70 -9.69
C CYS A 68 1.31 19.28 -11.13
N SER A 69 0.96 18.06 -11.52
CA SER A 69 1.24 17.50 -12.85
C SER A 69 0.21 17.95 -13.90
N TYR A 70 -1.07 18.01 -13.53
CA TYR A 70 -2.18 18.23 -14.46
C TYR A 70 -2.69 19.66 -14.49
N VAL A 71 -2.52 20.44 -13.41
CA VAL A 71 -3.11 21.78 -13.31
C VAL A 71 -2.05 22.88 -13.40
N LYS A 72 -1.99 23.57 -14.53
CA LYS A 72 -1.05 24.67 -14.72
C LYS A 72 -1.25 25.77 -13.66
N GLY A 73 -0.18 26.15 -12.95
CA GLY A 73 -0.19 27.22 -11.94
C GLY A 73 -0.58 26.75 -10.53
N ILE A 74 -0.81 25.44 -10.33
CA ILE A 74 -0.84 24.79 -9.02
C ILE A 74 0.52 24.12 -8.82
N GLY A 75 1.33 24.68 -7.94
CA GLY A 75 2.62 24.11 -7.56
C GLY A 75 2.58 23.50 -6.15
N PRO A 76 3.69 22.88 -5.69
CA PRO A 76 3.76 22.19 -4.41
C PRO A 76 3.30 23.04 -3.23
N ALA A 77 3.59 24.35 -3.23
CA ALA A 77 3.20 25.24 -2.15
C ALA A 77 1.68 25.39 -1.99
N LYS A 78 0.92 25.39 -3.11
CA LYS A 78 -0.55 25.45 -3.08
C LYS A 78 -1.16 24.08 -2.79
N ALA A 79 -0.57 23.03 -3.34
CA ALA A 79 -1.06 21.66 -3.16
C ALA A 79 -0.69 21.06 -1.78
N SER A 80 0.22 21.69 -1.01
CA SER A 80 0.75 21.14 0.26
C SER A 80 -0.29 20.97 1.38
N ASN A 81 -1.45 21.59 1.26
CA ASN A 81 -2.53 21.52 2.26
C ASN A 81 -3.71 20.67 1.81
N VAL A 82 -3.62 20.04 0.65
CA VAL A 82 -4.69 19.19 0.12
C VAL A 82 -4.81 17.92 0.95
N THR A 83 -6.00 17.68 1.48
CA THR A 83 -6.40 16.48 2.21
C THR A 83 -7.23 15.56 1.30
N TRP A 84 -7.58 14.39 1.80
CA TRP A 84 -8.44 13.44 1.08
C TRP A 84 -9.83 14.00 0.74
N ASP A 85 -10.34 14.97 1.54
CA ASP A 85 -11.61 15.64 1.31
C ASP A 85 -11.66 16.42 0.01
N PHE A 86 -10.50 16.78 -0.55
CA PHE A 86 -10.44 17.51 -1.80
C PHE A 86 -11.14 16.77 -2.94
N PHE A 87 -11.11 15.44 -2.92
CA PHE A 87 -11.84 14.62 -3.89
C PHE A 87 -13.36 14.86 -3.82
N TYR A 88 -13.91 15.03 -2.61
CA TYR A 88 -15.32 15.37 -2.42
C TYR A 88 -15.64 16.76 -2.94
N TYR A 89 -14.79 17.74 -2.65
CA TYR A 89 -15.01 19.10 -3.11
C TYR A 89 -15.07 19.14 -4.65
N VAL A 90 -14.18 18.40 -5.32
CA VAL A 90 -14.18 18.27 -6.76
C VAL A 90 -15.41 17.50 -7.27
N SER A 91 -15.75 16.38 -6.66
CA SER A 91 -16.89 15.53 -7.08
C SER A 91 -18.24 16.21 -6.89
N ASN A 92 -18.36 17.10 -5.90
CA ASN A 92 -19.56 17.88 -5.62
C ASN A 92 -19.53 19.28 -6.27
N GLU A 93 -18.50 19.59 -7.06
CA GLU A 93 -18.30 20.90 -7.68
C GLU A 93 -18.30 22.07 -6.67
N ASP A 94 -17.77 21.81 -5.46
CA ASP A 94 -17.71 22.79 -4.37
C ASP A 94 -16.57 23.78 -4.64
N VAL A 95 -16.90 24.83 -5.41
CA VAL A 95 -15.95 25.87 -5.83
C VAL A 95 -15.37 26.62 -4.64
N GLU A 96 -16.18 26.87 -3.59
CA GLU A 96 -15.75 27.61 -2.40
C GLU A 96 -14.69 26.83 -1.62
N ALA A 97 -14.93 25.54 -1.34
CA ALA A 97 -13.98 24.68 -0.66
C ALA A 97 -12.67 24.51 -1.44
N VAL A 98 -12.72 24.42 -2.78
CA VAL A 98 -11.53 24.35 -3.63
C VAL A 98 -10.76 25.68 -3.60
N CYS A 99 -11.44 26.84 -3.61
CA CYS A 99 -10.82 28.16 -3.47
C CYS A 99 -10.05 28.28 -2.15
N GLU A 100 -10.68 27.89 -1.04
CA GLU A 100 -10.09 27.96 0.29
C GLU A 100 -8.87 27.03 0.44
N THR A 101 -9.02 25.78 0.00
CA THR A 101 -7.96 24.76 0.10
C THR A 101 -6.70 25.14 -0.68
N LEU A 102 -6.86 25.59 -1.93
CA LEU A 102 -5.75 25.91 -2.83
C LEU A 102 -5.35 27.39 -2.77
N LYS A 103 -6.10 28.24 -2.08
CA LYS A 103 -5.95 29.71 -2.02
C LYS A 103 -5.88 30.33 -3.42
N ILE A 104 -6.91 30.04 -4.22
CA ILE A 104 -7.05 30.48 -5.60
C ILE A 104 -8.38 31.21 -5.80
N LYS A 105 -8.50 31.89 -6.95
CA LYS A 105 -9.75 32.58 -7.32
C LYS A 105 -10.77 31.61 -7.92
N GLU A 106 -12.04 31.98 -7.91
CA GLU A 106 -13.18 31.21 -8.37
C GLU A 106 -13.02 30.65 -9.80
N ASP A 107 -12.60 31.51 -10.75
CA ASP A 107 -12.38 31.05 -12.13
C ASP A 107 -11.36 29.93 -12.22
N LYS A 108 -10.27 30.01 -11.41
CA LYS A 108 -9.25 28.98 -11.37
C LYS A 108 -9.73 27.72 -10.65
N ALA A 109 -10.58 27.85 -9.63
CA ALA A 109 -11.17 26.70 -8.95
C ALA A 109 -12.09 25.91 -9.88
N LYS A 110 -12.88 26.59 -10.71
CA LYS A 110 -13.73 25.96 -11.74
C LYS A 110 -12.87 25.20 -12.77
N GLU A 111 -11.75 25.79 -13.20
CA GLU A 111 -10.78 25.12 -14.09
C GLU A 111 -10.19 23.85 -13.43
N VAL A 112 -9.82 23.94 -12.14
CA VAL A 112 -9.30 22.79 -11.37
C VAL A 112 -10.33 21.67 -11.33
N ILE A 113 -11.57 21.98 -10.98
CA ILE A 113 -12.68 21.02 -10.91
C ILE A 113 -12.89 20.35 -12.27
N SER A 114 -12.92 21.12 -13.36
CA SER A 114 -13.06 20.57 -14.71
C SER A 114 -11.94 19.60 -15.04
N ILE A 115 -10.67 19.98 -14.83
CA ILE A 115 -9.52 19.12 -15.10
C ILE A 115 -9.56 17.84 -14.26
N CYS A 116 -9.93 17.92 -12.98
CA CYS A 116 -10.05 16.77 -12.11
C CYS A 116 -11.15 15.81 -12.59
N ASN A 117 -12.32 16.33 -12.99
CA ASN A 117 -13.44 15.53 -13.47
C ASN A 117 -13.12 14.89 -14.83
N ASP A 118 -12.46 15.63 -15.73
CA ASP A 118 -12.02 15.12 -17.05
C ASP A 118 -10.97 14.01 -16.92
N ASN A 119 -10.23 13.96 -15.80
CA ASN A 119 -9.17 12.98 -15.53
C ASN A 119 -9.44 12.18 -14.26
N LYS A 120 -10.71 11.90 -13.96
CA LYS A 120 -11.13 11.29 -12.69
C LYS A 120 -10.40 9.97 -12.39
N ASP A 121 -10.28 9.09 -13.38
CA ASP A 121 -9.63 7.78 -13.20
C ASP A 121 -8.14 7.92 -12.85
N MET A 122 -7.47 8.89 -13.47
CA MET A 122 -6.08 9.18 -13.16
C MET A 122 -5.95 9.82 -11.78
N LEU A 123 -6.82 10.75 -11.41
CA LEU A 123 -6.88 11.33 -10.07
C LEU A 123 -7.06 10.23 -9.01
N GLU A 124 -7.99 9.31 -9.23
CA GLU A 124 -8.23 8.18 -8.32
C GLU A 124 -7.00 7.28 -8.21
N LEU A 125 -6.30 7.01 -9.32
CA LEU A 125 -5.07 6.23 -9.33
C LEU A 125 -3.94 6.91 -8.53
N TYR A 126 -3.77 8.23 -8.68
CA TYR A 126 -2.83 9.01 -7.87
C TYR A 126 -3.18 8.98 -6.38
N MET A 127 -4.47 9.06 -6.05
CA MET A 127 -4.96 8.97 -4.68
C MET A 127 -4.64 7.62 -4.06
N LEU A 128 -5.00 6.51 -4.73
CA LEU A 128 -4.79 5.15 -4.25
C LEU A 128 -3.33 4.86 -3.95
N THR A 129 -2.44 5.29 -4.83
CA THR A 129 -1.01 5.03 -4.68
C THR A 129 -0.31 6.02 -3.74
N ASN A 130 -0.97 7.12 -3.40
CA ASN A 130 -0.57 8.17 -2.45
C ASN A 130 0.92 8.53 -2.51
N GLY A 131 1.46 8.75 -3.72
CA GLY A 131 2.85 9.13 -3.94
C GLY A 131 3.85 7.96 -3.92
N VAL A 132 3.40 6.72 -3.73
CA VAL A 132 4.27 5.54 -3.82
C VAL A 132 4.70 5.30 -5.27
N CYS A 133 3.80 5.52 -6.25
CA CYS A 133 4.11 5.38 -7.65
C CYS A 133 4.70 6.66 -8.26
N THR A 134 5.64 6.49 -9.16
CA THR A 134 6.12 7.56 -10.02
C THR A 134 5.11 7.85 -11.14
N GLU A 135 5.17 9.03 -11.74
CA GLU A 135 4.30 9.43 -12.85
C GLU A 135 4.37 8.46 -14.05
N LEU A 136 5.57 7.97 -14.36
CA LEU A 136 5.79 6.98 -15.41
C LEU A 136 5.10 5.64 -15.09
N GLU A 137 5.13 5.21 -13.83
CA GLU A 137 4.47 3.97 -13.40
C GLU A 137 2.95 4.12 -13.47
N LEU A 138 2.40 5.25 -13.00
CA LEU A 138 0.97 5.55 -13.11
C LEU A 138 0.50 5.57 -14.56
N SER A 139 1.28 6.21 -15.46
CA SER A 139 0.99 6.21 -16.89
C SER A 139 0.95 4.79 -17.47
N LYS A 140 1.92 3.92 -17.14
CA LYS A 140 1.94 2.53 -17.60
C LYS A 140 0.73 1.72 -17.08
N ILE A 141 0.36 1.90 -15.81
CA ILE A 141 -0.82 1.26 -15.23
C ILE A 141 -2.07 1.70 -15.99
N TYR A 142 -2.21 3.00 -16.21
CA TYR A 142 -3.35 3.57 -16.94
C TYR A 142 -3.38 3.14 -18.40
N GLU A 143 -2.24 3.10 -19.10
CA GLU A 143 -2.15 2.61 -20.48
C GLU A 143 -2.60 1.17 -20.62
N THR A 144 -2.32 0.34 -19.61
CA THR A 144 -2.66 -1.09 -19.61
C THR A 144 -4.13 -1.34 -19.28
N TYR A 145 -4.65 -0.70 -18.24
CA TYR A 145 -5.98 -1.01 -17.68
C TYR A 145 -7.05 0.06 -17.94
N LYS A 146 -6.66 1.22 -18.46
CA LYS A 146 -7.56 2.36 -18.79
C LYS A 146 -8.45 2.74 -17.58
N GLU A 147 -9.75 2.91 -17.79
CA GLU A 147 -10.74 3.25 -16.77
C GLU A 147 -10.83 2.22 -15.63
N GLY A 148 -10.34 1.00 -15.83
CA GLY A 148 -10.25 -0.04 -14.81
C GLY A 148 -9.03 0.04 -13.90
N SER A 149 -8.10 0.98 -14.11
CA SER A 149 -6.80 1.05 -13.44
C SER A 149 -6.91 1.11 -11.92
N ALA A 150 -7.76 1.99 -11.40
CA ALA A 150 -7.97 2.15 -9.97
C ALA A 150 -8.57 0.88 -9.33
N SER A 151 -9.52 0.25 -10.02
CA SER A 151 -10.13 -1.01 -9.57
C SER A 151 -9.10 -2.16 -9.51
N VAL A 152 -8.21 -2.26 -10.51
CA VAL A 152 -7.14 -3.27 -10.51
C VAL A 152 -6.17 -3.03 -9.35
N VAL A 153 -5.72 -1.80 -9.16
CA VAL A 153 -4.79 -1.45 -8.07
C VAL A 153 -5.41 -1.71 -6.70
N ARG A 154 -6.71 -1.46 -6.54
CA ARG A 154 -7.43 -1.69 -5.27
C ARG A 154 -7.69 -3.16 -4.99
N ASN A 155 -8.19 -3.90 -5.99
CA ASN A 155 -8.76 -5.24 -5.77
C ASN A 155 -7.82 -6.38 -6.17
N LYS A 156 -6.91 -6.14 -7.12
CA LYS A 156 -5.99 -7.14 -7.68
C LYS A 156 -4.60 -6.55 -7.93
N PRO A 157 -3.96 -5.91 -6.94
CA PRO A 157 -2.70 -5.18 -7.17
C PRO A 157 -1.59 -6.06 -7.74
N TYR A 158 -1.56 -7.35 -7.43
CA TYR A 158 -0.55 -8.26 -7.97
C TYR A 158 -0.68 -8.57 -9.47
N SER A 159 -1.80 -8.20 -10.11
CA SER A 159 -1.90 -8.22 -11.58
C SER A 159 -0.98 -7.18 -12.24
N LEU A 160 -0.49 -6.19 -11.49
CA LEU A 160 0.50 -5.24 -11.99
C LEU A 160 1.83 -5.90 -12.36
N THR A 161 2.12 -7.12 -11.87
CA THR A 161 3.31 -7.90 -12.28
C THR A 161 3.30 -8.27 -13.77
N ASP A 162 2.14 -8.24 -14.43
CA ASP A 162 2.01 -8.48 -15.87
C ASP A 162 2.50 -7.29 -16.71
N ILE A 163 2.65 -6.11 -16.10
CA ILE A 163 3.16 -4.91 -16.78
C ILE A 163 4.69 -4.96 -16.83
N HIS A 164 5.24 -4.78 -18.03
CA HIS A 164 6.69 -4.76 -18.20
C HIS A 164 7.37 -3.70 -17.31
N GLY A 165 8.30 -4.15 -16.49
CA GLY A 165 9.05 -3.31 -15.54
C GLY A 165 8.47 -3.25 -14.13
N PHE A 166 7.35 -3.96 -13.87
CA PHE A 166 6.78 -4.11 -12.53
C PHE A 166 7.14 -5.50 -11.97
N GLY A 167 8.25 -5.58 -11.26
CA GLY A 167 8.60 -6.81 -10.51
C GLY A 167 7.82 -6.92 -9.19
N PHE A 168 7.73 -8.15 -8.65
CA PHE A 168 7.01 -8.44 -7.42
C PHE A 168 7.33 -7.47 -6.27
N LEU A 169 8.61 -7.19 -6.00
CA LEU A 169 9.03 -6.29 -4.91
C LEU A 169 8.46 -4.87 -5.06
N ARG A 170 8.32 -4.41 -6.31
CA ARG A 170 7.73 -3.09 -6.59
C ARG A 170 6.23 -3.12 -6.40
N VAL A 171 5.58 -4.14 -6.94
CA VAL A 171 4.14 -4.35 -6.83
C VAL A 171 3.72 -4.56 -5.38
N ASP A 172 4.51 -5.31 -4.60
CA ASP A 172 4.24 -5.55 -3.18
C ASP A 172 4.23 -4.24 -2.36
N LYS A 173 5.13 -3.30 -2.68
CA LYS A 173 5.11 -1.95 -2.06
C LYS A 173 3.84 -1.18 -2.42
N ILE A 174 3.40 -1.24 -3.67
CA ILE A 174 2.16 -0.59 -4.11
C ILE A 174 0.96 -1.24 -3.43
N ALA A 175 0.89 -2.57 -3.42
CA ALA A 175 -0.17 -3.34 -2.79
C ALA A 175 -0.30 -3.03 -1.28
N CYS A 176 0.83 -3.00 -0.57
CA CYS A 176 0.84 -2.63 0.85
C CYS A 176 0.37 -1.19 1.08
N ALA A 177 0.75 -0.25 0.20
CA ALA A 177 0.29 1.13 0.28
C ALA A 177 -1.21 1.29 0.00
N THR A 178 -1.81 0.37 -0.76
CA THR A 178 -3.25 0.33 -1.04
C THR A 178 -4.05 -0.51 -0.04
N GLY A 179 -3.42 -0.96 1.05
CA GLY A 179 -4.10 -1.63 2.16
C GLY A 179 -4.06 -3.16 2.13
N VAL A 180 -3.30 -3.78 1.22
CA VAL A 180 -3.09 -5.23 1.27
C VAL A 180 -2.33 -5.60 2.52
N THR A 181 -2.89 -6.49 3.32
CA THR A 181 -2.26 -6.97 4.54
C THR A 181 -1.11 -7.92 4.24
N ARG A 182 -0.13 -7.99 5.15
CA ARG A 182 1.06 -8.82 5.00
C ARG A 182 0.75 -10.31 4.93
N ASP A 183 -0.32 -10.72 5.60
CA ASP A 183 -0.84 -12.08 5.66
C ASP A 183 -1.90 -12.36 4.57
N SER A 184 -1.95 -11.53 3.53
CA SER A 184 -2.83 -11.76 2.39
C SER A 184 -2.40 -13.00 1.60
N THR A 185 -3.36 -13.88 1.35
CA THR A 185 -3.19 -15.07 0.50
C THR A 185 -2.75 -14.70 -0.91
N ASP A 186 -3.26 -13.58 -1.45
CA ASP A 186 -2.86 -13.04 -2.76
C ASP A 186 -1.38 -12.65 -2.79
N ARG A 187 -0.89 -12.04 -1.71
CA ARG A 187 0.52 -11.67 -1.55
C ARG A 187 1.42 -12.89 -1.60
N VAL A 188 1.06 -13.93 -0.84
CA VAL A 188 1.86 -15.16 -0.78
C VAL A 188 1.81 -15.91 -2.10
N ALA A 189 0.65 -16.00 -2.76
CA ALA A 189 0.52 -16.61 -4.09
C ALA A 189 1.37 -15.89 -5.15
N ALA A 190 1.37 -14.55 -5.16
CA ALA A 190 2.21 -13.77 -6.05
C ALA A 190 3.71 -13.93 -5.74
N ALA A 191 4.07 -14.07 -4.48
CA ALA A 191 5.45 -14.36 -4.07
C ALA A 191 5.92 -15.74 -4.52
N ILE A 192 5.05 -16.77 -4.48
CA ILE A 192 5.33 -18.10 -5.02
C ILE A 192 5.63 -18.00 -6.53
N GLU A 193 4.76 -17.36 -7.29
CA GLU A 193 4.95 -17.14 -8.72
C GLU A 193 6.28 -16.42 -9.02
N TYR A 194 6.58 -15.37 -8.25
CA TYR A 194 7.85 -14.65 -8.37
C TYR A 194 9.07 -15.53 -8.11
N CYS A 195 9.05 -16.35 -7.05
CA CYS A 195 10.15 -17.26 -6.74
C CYS A 195 10.39 -18.29 -7.85
N LEU A 196 9.33 -18.79 -8.47
CA LEU A 196 9.40 -19.70 -9.60
C LEU A 196 9.95 -19.00 -10.85
N THR A 197 9.48 -17.77 -11.10
CA THR A 197 9.94 -16.94 -12.21
C THR A 197 11.44 -16.64 -12.10
N GLU A 198 11.91 -16.20 -10.95
CA GLU A 198 13.32 -15.95 -10.67
C GLU A 198 14.16 -17.21 -10.84
N ALA A 199 13.68 -18.36 -10.37
CA ALA A 199 14.37 -19.63 -10.52
C ALA A 199 14.51 -20.06 -12.00
N ALA A 200 13.48 -19.81 -12.81
CA ALA A 200 13.49 -20.09 -14.22
C ALA A 200 14.48 -19.17 -14.97
N TYR A 201 14.43 -17.87 -14.73
CA TYR A 201 15.28 -16.91 -15.43
C TYR A 201 16.75 -16.96 -15.00
N GLN A 202 17.04 -17.11 -13.69
CA GLN A 202 18.42 -17.08 -13.20
C GLN A 202 19.15 -18.40 -13.37
N ASN A 203 18.45 -19.52 -13.21
CA ASN A 203 19.08 -20.84 -13.12
C ASN A 203 18.58 -21.84 -14.20
N GLY A 204 17.62 -21.43 -15.05
CA GLY A 204 17.01 -22.33 -16.03
C GLY A 204 16.17 -23.44 -15.40
N ASN A 205 15.72 -23.29 -14.16
CA ASN A 205 14.95 -24.31 -13.47
C ASN A 205 13.49 -24.30 -13.98
N CYS A 206 13.04 -25.44 -14.50
CA CYS A 206 11.66 -25.59 -14.92
C CYS A 206 10.69 -25.73 -13.74
N PHE A 207 11.19 -26.10 -12.56
CA PHE A 207 10.41 -26.24 -11.33
C PHE A 207 11.29 -26.00 -10.09
N LEU A 208 10.65 -25.83 -8.96
CA LEU A 208 11.27 -25.88 -7.63
C LEU A 208 10.62 -26.98 -6.79
N TYR A 209 11.44 -27.69 -6.02
CA TYR A 209 10.93 -28.55 -4.95
C TYR A 209 10.36 -27.71 -3.79
N LYS A 210 9.39 -28.26 -3.09
CA LYS A 210 8.73 -27.59 -1.94
C LYS A 210 9.74 -26.98 -0.95
N GLY A 211 10.79 -27.72 -0.57
CA GLY A 211 11.83 -27.21 0.35
C GLY A 211 12.57 -25.99 -0.20
N GLN A 212 12.94 -26.02 -1.48
CA GLN A 212 13.63 -24.89 -2.13
C GLN A 212 12.72 -23.66 -2.24
N LEU A 213 11.44 -23.87 -2.55
CA LEU A 213 10.45 -22.79 -2.59
C LEU A 213 10.26 -22.17 -1.23
N MET A 214 10.13 -22.98 -0.17
CA MET A 214 9.96 -22.51 1.21
C MET A 214 11.13 -21.63 1.66
N GLU A 215 12.39 -22.04 1.40
CA GLU A 215 13.55 -21.22 1.74
C GLU A 215 13.52 -19.85 1.03
N ARG A 216 13.14 -19.83 -0.24
CA ARG A 216 13.02 -18.58 -1.01
C ARG A 216 11.90 -17.69 -0.47
N LEU A 217 10.75 -18.26 -0.14
CA LEU A 217 9.62 -17.52 0.44
C LEU A 217 9.96 -16.94 1.80
N TYR A 218 10.64 -17.70 2.67
CA TYR A 218 11.10 -17.18 3.95
C TYR A 218 12.10 -16.03 3.77
N SER A 219 13.03 -16.17 2.86
CA SER A 219 14.00 -15.11 2.55
C SER A 219 13.32 -13.86 1.96
N LEU A 220 12.22 -14.03 1.22
CA LEU A 220 11.50 -12.93 0.57
C LEU A 220 10.53 -12.21 1.51
N LEU A 221 9.75 -12.98 2.30
CA LEU A 221 8.59 -12.47 3.04
C LEU A 221 8.78 -12.43 4.55
N ALA A 222 9.71 -13.23 5.10
CA ALA A 222 9.90 -13.37 6.54
C ALA A 222 11.28 -12.92 7.03
N ASP A 223 12.32 -13.11 6.23
CA ASP A 223 13.68 -12.72 6.62
C ASP A 223 13.93 -11.23 6.37
N VAL A 224 14.74 -10.61 7.24
CA VAL A 224 15.15 -9.21 7.06
C VAL A 224 15.97 -9.07 5.79
N PRO A 225 15.66 -8.14 4.88
CA PRO A 225 16.48 -7.91 3.70
C PRO A 225 17.94 -7.65 4.07
N LYS A 226 18.89 -8.28 3.38
CA LYS A 226 20.33 -8.14 3.63
C LYS A 226 20.84 -6.70 3.60
N SER A 227 20.17 -5.82 2.83
CA SER A 227 20.46 -4.38 2.77
C SER A 227 20.13 -3.68 4.08
N VAL A 228 19.04 -4.05 4.73
CA VAL A 228 18.63 -3.52 6.04
C VAL A 228 19.52 -4.11 7.13
N GLY A 229 19.86 -5.40 7.04
CA GLY A 229 20.82 -6.05 7.93
C GLY A 229 22.17 -5.34 7.94
N LYS A 230 22.74 -5.03 6.77
CA LYS A 230 24.04 -4.31 6.66
C LYS A 230 24.00 -2.88 7.18
N ALA A 231 22.90 -2.14 6.95
CA ALA A 231 22.74 -0.79 7.48
C ALA A 231 22.61 -0.82 9.01
N LYS A 232 21.97 -1.87 9.55
CA LYS A 232 21.84 -2.10 11.00
C LYS A 232 23.11 -2.64 11.63
N GLU A 233 23.82 -3.56 10.98
CA GLU A 233 25.15 -3.98 11.43
C GLU A 233 26.07 -2.76 11.57
N ARG A 234 26.03 -1.79 10.64
CA ARG A 234 26.77 -0.53 10.76
C ARG A 234 26.28 0.36 11.90
N ALA A 235 24.97 0.49 12.06
CA ALA A 235 24.40 1.28 13.17
C ALA A 235 24.72 0.63 14.53
N VAL A 236 24.65 -0.71 14.60
CA VAL A 236 25.07 -1.50 15.77
C VAL A 236 26.57 -1.39 16.01
N LEU A 237 27.41 -1.50 14.97
CA LEU A 237 28.86 -1.35 15.10
C LEU A 237 29.25 0.06 15.58
N ASN A 238 28.56 1.09 15.07
CA ASN A 238 28.78 2.47 15.52
C ASN A 238 28.30 2.72 16.97
N ALA A 239 27.22 2.04 17.38
CA ALA A 239 26.74 2.08 18.76
C ALA A 239 27.59 1.22 19.70
N VAL A 240 28.24 0.17 19.19
CA VAL A 240 29.12 -0.76 19.94
C VAL A 240 30.49 -0.16 20.24
N THR A 241 30.97 0.83 19.48
CA THR A 241 32.16 1.59 19.87
C THR A 241 31.94 2.44 21.13
N ASP A 242 30.68 2.69 21.51
CA ASP A 242 30.30 3.32 22.79
C ASP A 242 29.90 2.25 23.88
N TRP A 243 30.10 1.00 23.61
CA TRP A 243 29.40 -0.15 24.21
C TRP A 243 29.95 -0.71 25.51
N ASP A 244 31.23 -0.57 25.81
CA ASP A 244 31.87 -1.35 26.90
C ASP A 244 31.22 -1.20 28.28
N ASN A 245 30.30 -0.24 28.44
CA ASN A 245 29.60 0.00 29.71
C ASN A 245 28.06 -0.07 29.65
N LYS A 246 27.43 -0.45 28.52
CA LYS A 246 25.96 -0.34 28.35
C LYS A 246 25.26 -1.53 27.70
N LYS A 247 25.88 -2.71 27.69
CA LYS A 247 25.44 -3.91 26.96
C LYS A 247 23.98 -4.33 27.20
N GLU A 248 23.52 -4.34 28.46
CA GLU A 248 22.15 -4.76 28.80
C GLU A 248 21.05 -3.73 28.40
N LYS A 249 21.38 -2.44 28.45
CA LYS A 249 20.43 -1.37 28.07
C LYS A 249 20.19 -1.34 26.58
N PHE A 250 21.19 -1.68 25.80
CA PHE A 250 21.13 -1.72 24.34
C PHE A 250 20.24 -2.86 23.83
N ILE A 251 20.41 -4.07 24.34
CA ILE A 251 19.60 -5.23 23.90
C ILE A 251 18.13 -5.01 24.22
N LYS A 252 17.79 -4.36 25.33
CA LYS A 252 16.40 -4.03 25.69
C LYS A 252 15.79 -2.90 24.84
N ALA A 253 16.58 -1.91 24.44
CA ALA A 253 16.12 -0.80 23.59
C ALA A 253 16.05 -1.19 22.11
N TYR A 254 16.95 -2.03 21.65
CA TYR A 254 17.09 -2.38 20.23
C TYR A 254 16.05 -3.39 19.72
N LYS A 255 15.55 -4.26 20.57
CA LYS A 255 14.55 -5.28 20.18
C LYS A 255 13.22 -4.68 19.70
N PRO A 256 12.64 -3.67 20.39
CA PRO A 256 11.46 -2.97 19.89
C PRO A 256 11.71 -2.21 18.58
N GLU A 257 12.85 -1.52 18.46
CA GLU A 257 13.20 -0.79 17.23
C GLU A 257 13.44 -1.72 16.04
N MET A 258 13.99 -2.92 16.25
CA MET A 258 14.09 -3.94 15.21
C MET A 258 12.72 -4.46 14.77
N GLU A 259 11.83 -4.72 15.71
CA GLU A 259 10.46 -5.12 15.40
C GLU A 259 9.73 -4.00 14.67
N GLU A 260 9.91 -2.75 15.07
CA GLU A 260 9.29 -1.58 14.45
C GLU A 260 9.83 -1.30 13.04
N ILE A 261 11.13 -1.44 12.80
CA ILE A 261 11.70 -1.29 11.44
C ILE A 261 11.31 -2.47 10.54
N LEU A 262 11.20 -3.68 11.06
CA LEU A 262 10.65 -4.85 10.36
C LEU A 262 9.17 -4.67 10.05
N LEU A 263 8.46 -3.95 10.92
CA LEU A 263 7.06 -3.56 10.74
C LEU A 263 6.91 -2.41 9.74
N LEU A 264 7.78 -1.41 9.74
CA LEU A 264 7.73 -0.23 8.88
C LEU A 264 8.12 -0.53 7.42
N ASP A 265 9.09 -1.40 7.15
CA ASP A 265 9.46 -1.82 5.79
C ASP A 265 8.44 -2.77 5.13
N GLY A 266 7.38 -3.15 5.84
CA GLY A 266 6.26 -3.88 5.28
C GLY A 266 6.55 -5.32 4.86
N CYS A 267 7.79 -5.80 4.98
CA CYS A 267 8.23 -7.01 4.30
C CYS A 267 8.32 -8.25 5.19
N ALA A 268 8.48 -8.12 6.50
CA ALA A 268 8.70 -9.28 7.35
C ALA A 268 7.42 -9.80 8.01
N MET A 269 7.19 -11.08 7.85
CA MET A 269 6.14 -11.86 8.52
C MET A 269 6.83 -12.94 9.35
N GLN A 270 6.26 -13.33 10.51
CA GLN A 270 6.77 -14.47 11.25
C GLN A 270 6.70 -15.74 10.40
N ARG A 271 7.75 -16.58 10.45
CA ARG A 271 7.84 -17.79 9.60
C ARG A 271 6.70 -18.76 9.85
N GLU A 272 6.27 -18.89 11.11
CA GLU A 272 5.15 -19.72 11.53
C GLU A 272 3.86 -19.24 10.87
N LYS A 273 3.59 -17.95 10.93
CA LYS A 273 2.41 -17.35 10.31
C LYS A 273 2.42 -17.48 8.79
N LEU A 274 3.58 -17.33 8.16
CA LEU A 274 3.75 -17.56 6.72
C LEU A 274 3.47 -19.04 6.37
N ALA A 275 3.95 -19.98 7.17
CA ALA A 275 3.72 -21.40 6.95
C ALA A 275 2.23 -21.77 6.99
N ASP A 276 1.45 -21.12 7.85
CA ASP A 276 0.00 -21.33 7.97
C ASP A 276 -0.78 -20.83 6.74
N ILE A 277 -0.28 -19.79 6.07
CA ILE A 277 -0.96 -19.17 4.91
C ILE A 277 -0.62 -19.89 3.60
N ILE A 278 0.55 -20.50 3.50
CA ILE A 278 1.03 -21.14 2.26
C ILE A 278 0.03 -22.15 1.66
N PRO A 279 -0.64 -23.02 2.40
CA PRO A 279 -1.62 -23.95 1.83
C PRO A 279 -2.72 -23.23 1.07
N ASP A 280 -3.35 -22.21 1.66
CA ASP A 280 -4.42 -21.42 1.05
C ASP A 280 -3.90 -20.63 -0.16
N ALA A 281 -2.68 -20.10 -0.07
CA ALA A 281 -2.03 -19.41 -1.18
C ALA A 281 -1.70 -20.35 -2.35
N CYS A 282 -1.35 -21.61 -2.07
CA CYS A 282 -1.15 -22.63 -3.09
C CYS A 282 -2.46 -22.96 -3.80
N GLU A 283 -3.55 -23.20 -3.05
CA GLU A 283 -4.86 -23.47 -3.62
C GLU A 283 -5.31 -22.31 -4.52
N LYS A 284 -5.19 -21.08 -4.04
CA LYS A 284 -5.52 -19.87 -4.79
C LYS A 284 -4.66 -19.72 -6.04
N GLY A 285 -3.34 -19.86 -5.93
CA GLY A 285 -2.42 -19.70 -7.06
C GLY A 285 -2.65 -20.71 -8.17
N VAL A 286 -3.00 -21.96 -7.82
CA VAL A 286 -3.40 -22.99 -8.80
C VAL A 286 -4.73 -22.63 -9.46
N LYS A 287 -5.72 -22.18 -8.68
CA LYS A 287 -7.04 -21.74 -9.19
C LYS A 287 -6.91 -20.56 -10.14
N ASP A 288 -6.04 -19.61 -9.83
CA ASP A 288 -5.79 -18.42 -10.63
C ASP A 288 -4.83 -18.69 -11.82
N CYS A 289 -4.45 -19.95 -12.06
CA CYS A 289 -3.54 -20.38 -13.13
C CYS A 289 -2.17 -19.68 -13.09
N ARG A 290 -1.64 -19.38 -11.91
CA ARG A 290 -0.31 -18.78 -11.73
C ARG A 290 0.79 -19.84 -11.82
N PHE A 291 0.56 -20.99 -11.21
CA PHE A 291 1.48 -22.11 -11.17
C PHE A 291 0.72 -23.44 -11.02
N VAL A 292 1.46 -24.54 -11.23
CA VAL A 292 0.98 -25.92 -11.11
C VAL A 292 1.79 -26.62 -10.04
N ILE A 293 1.13 -27.50 -9.29
CA ILE A 293 1.76 -28.32 -8.25
C ILE A 293 1.56 -29.78 -8.59
N GLU A 294 2.65 -30.54 -8.70
CA GLU A 294 2.68 -32.00 -8.85
C GLU A 294 3.56 -32.61 -7.78
N ASP A 295 2.97 -33.37 -6.87
CA ASP A 295 3.63 -33.92 -5.69
C ASP A 295 4.30 -32.82 -4.83
N ASP A 296 5.63 -32.75 -4.83
CA ASP A 296 6.45 -31.76 -4.13
C ASP A 296 7.11 -30.73 -5.06
N ARG A 297 6.70 -30.70 -6.37
CA ARG A 297 7.25 -29.80 -7.39
C ARG A 297 6.26 -28.72 -7.77
N PHE A 298 6.78 -27.52 -7.90
CA PHE A 298 6.05 -26.31 -8.26
C PHE A 298 6.56 -25.81 -9.61
N TYR A 299 5.66 -25.61 -10.57
CA TYR A 299 5.96 -25.18 -11.93
C TYR A 299 5.25 -23.85 -12.21
N LEU A 300 5.88 -22.96 -12.98
CA LEU A 300 5.14 -21.85 -13.58
C LEU A 300 4.09 -22.37 -14.55
N PHE A 301 2.87 -21.86 -14.48
CA PHE A 301 1.79 -22.29 -15.40
C PHE A 301 2.19 -22.07 -16.86
N LYS A 302 2.88 -20.97 -17.18
CA LYS A 302 3.33 -20.66 -18.55
C LYS A 302 4.44 -21.61 -19.08
N MET A 303 5.04 -22.42 -18.23
CA MET A 303 6.12 -23.37 -18.57
C MET A 303 5.70 -24.83 -18.43
N TYR A 304 4.54 -25.10 -17.89
CA TYR A 304 3.93 -26.42 -17.75
C TYR A 304 3.13 -26.78 -19.02
#